data_0fd9d2dbae04d785376823f73f493236
#
_entry.id   0fd9d2dbae04d785376823f73f493236
#
_cell.length_a   1.000
_cell.length_b   1.000
_cell.length_c   1.000
_cell.angle_alpha   90.00
_cell.angle_beta   90.00
_cell.angle_gamma   90.00
#
_symmetry.space_group_name_H-M   'P 1'
#
loop_
_entity.id
_entity.type
_entity.pdbx_description
1 polymer ?
#
loop_
_entity_poly.entity_id
_entity_poly.type
_entity_poly.pdbx_seq_one_letter_code
_entity_poly.pdbx_strand_id
1 'polypeptide(L)'
;MNKRFLMFAAAASMFFGSSAKVKLPHLISDGMVIQQQSDVRLWGWDKPGKKVKVTTSWSADIYEAKTDKQGKWIVSVKSPEASFTPLSVTFDDGEPVTVNNILSG
;
A
#
# COMPACT_ATOMS: atom_id res chain seq x y z
N MET A 1 -6.40 17.48 38.99
CA MET A 1 -6.26 17.35 38.49
C MET A 1 -5.92 16.82 37.90
N ASN A 2 -6.14 16.89 37.84
CA ASN A 2 -5.86 16.48 37.12
C ASN A 2 -5.78 16.20 36.27
N LYS A 3 -6.07 16.35 36.13
CA LYS A 3 -5.99 16.16 35.23
C LYS A 3 -5.67 16.05 34.41
N ARG A 4 -5.74 16.22 34.69
CA ARG A 4 -5.30 16.18 33.78
C ARG A 4 -4.89 15.53 33.15
N PHE A 5 -5.00 15.42 33.08
CA PHE A 5 -4.41 14.87 32.36
C PHE A 5 -4.49 14.31 31.50
N LEU A 6 -4.96 14.30 31.58
CA LEU A 6 -4.90 13.89 30.71
C LEU A 6 -4.86 13.89 29.83
N MET A 7 -5.07 14.24 30.04
CA MET A 7 -4.81 14.39 29.09
C MET A 7 -4.21 14.15 28.49
N PHE A 8 -4.10 14.09 28.50
CA PHE A 8 -3.31 13.93 27.75
C PHE A 8 -3.09 13.26 27.11
N ALA A 9 -3.37 13.08 27.19
CA ALA A 9 -2.98 12.55 26.50
C ALA A 9 -3.15 12.24 25.72
N ALA A 10 -3.73 12.58 25.46
CA ALA A 10 -3.77 12.42 24.58
C ALA A 10 -3.43 12.50 23.78
N ALA A 11 -3.57 12.98 23.65
CA ALA A 11 -3.04 13.23 22.78
C ALA A 11 -2.18 12.66 22.21
N ALA A 12 -2.03 12.40 22.43
CA ALA A 12 -1.03 11.88 21.88
C ALA A 12 -1.18 10.77 21.12
N SER A 13 -1.78 10.55 21.13
CA SER A 13 -1.72 9.72 20.55
C SER A 13 -2.11 9.60 19.65
N MET A 14 -2.60 10.06 19.50
CA MET A 14 -2.75 10.15 18.75
C MET A 14 -2.38 10.19 17.92
N PHE A 15 -2.42 10.42 17.71
CA PHE A 15 -1.85 10.57 16.90
C PHE A 15 -1.03 9.88 16.47
N PHE A 16 -1.02 9.54 16.50
CA PHE A 16 -0.16 8.73 16.02
C PHE A 16 -0.61 7.72 15.11
N GLY A 17 -1.82 7.31 14.97
CA GLY A 17 -2.43 6.37 14.08
C GLY A 17 -2.25 6.71 12.64
N SER A 18 -2.15 7.95 12.35
CA SER A 18 -1.95 8.41 10.98
C SER A 18 -0.68 7.87 10.35
N SER A 19 0.29 7.45 11.14
CA SER A 19 1.54 6.95 10.59
C SER A 19 1.48 5.50 10.15
N ALA A 20 0.29 4.88 10.22
CA ALA A 20 0.14 3.46 9.90
C ALA A 20 -0.12 3.18 8.43
N LYS A 21 -0.12 4.19 7.58
CA LYS A 21 -0.35 3.99 6.16
C LYS A 21 0.86 3.41 5.44
N VAL A 22 0.55 2.62 4.42
CA VAL A 22 1.56 2.12 3.49
C VAL A 22 2.27 3.31 2.84
N LYS A 23 3.60 3.22 2.74
CA LYS A 23 4.39 4.19 2.00
C LYS A 23 4.94 3.52 0.76
N LEU A 24 4.85 4.21 -0.37
CA LEU A 24 5.27 3.68 -1.66
C LEU A 24 6.49 4.42 -2.18
N PRO A 25 7.38 3.73 -2.92
CA PRO A 25 8.49 4.41 -3.59
C PRO A 25 7.97 5.27 -4.74
N HIS A 26 8.76 6.21 -5.20
CA HIS A 26 8.36 7.11 -6.29
C HIS A 26 8.04 6.38 -7.59
N LEU A 27 8.65 5.21 -7.80
CA LEU A 27 8.39 4.42 -9.00
C LEU A 27 6.99 3.83 -9.02
N ILE A 28 6.36 3.67 -7.85
CA ILE A 28 5.01 3.15 -7.74
C ILE A 28 4.09 4.34 -7.45
N SER A 29 3.57 4.91 -8.50
CA SER A 29 2.79 6.13 -8.41
C SER A 29 1.79 6.20 -9.56
N ASP A 30 0.87 7.14 -9.48
CA ASP A 30 -0.14 7.35 -10.51
C ASP A 30 0.52 7.58 -11.85
N GLY A 31 0.00 6.93 -12.87
CA GLY A 31 0.51 7.07 -14.22
C GLY A 31 1.67 6.15 -14.55
N MET A 32 2.09 5.28 -13.63
CA MET A 32 3.19 4.37 -13.94
C MET A 32 2.80 3.36 -15.02
N VAL A 33 3.81 2.80 -15.67
CA VAL A 33 3.63 1.76 -16.68
C VAL A 33 4.21 0.46 -16.13
N ILE A 34 3.43 -0.61 -16.21
CA ILE A 34 3.88 -1.93 -15.80
C ILE A 34 4.03 -2.83 -17.02
N GLN A 35 4.93 -3.79 -16.96
CA GLN A 35 5.13 -4.72 -18.05
C GLN A 35 3.93 -5.66 -18.13
N GLN A 36 3.41 -5.86 -19.33
CA GLN A 36 2.25 -6.72 -19.54
C GLN A 36 2.56 -8.20 -19.30
N GLN A 37 1.55 -8.95 -18.92
CA GLN A 37 1.59 -10.41 -18.83
C GLN A 37 2.83 -10.93 -18.10
N SER A 38 3.16 -10.31 -16.98
CA SER A 38 4.34 -10.67 -16.21
C SER A 38 4.06 -10.59 -14.71
N ASP A 39 5.02 -11.09 -13.95
CA ASP A 39 4.98 -10.94 -12.51
C ASP A 39 5.65 -9.62 -12.18
N VAL A 40 4.84 -8.66 -11.74
CA VAL A 40 5.30 -7.32 -11.43
C VAL A 40 5.58 -7.25 -9.95
N ARG A 41 6.81 -6.88 -9.60
CA ARG A 41 7.19 -6.75 -8.20
C ARG A 41 6.88 -5.34 -7.72
N LEU A 42 6.08 -5.28 -6.66
CA LEU A 42 5.72 -4.02 -6.00
C LEU A 42 6.25 -4.08 -4.58
N TRP A 43 6.67 -2.94 -4.06
CA TRP A 43 7.24 -2.88 -2.72
C TRP A 43 6.95 -1.55 -2.07
N GLY A 44 7.16 -1.51 -0.76
CA GLY A 44 6.98 -0.29 -0.01
C GLY A 44 7.36 -0.51 1.44
N TRP A 45 6.89 0.38 2.28
CA TRP A 45 7.22 0.39 3.70
C TRP A 45 5.96 0.53 4.53
N ASP A 46 6.02 0.00 5.74
CA ASP A 46 4.95 0.10 6.71
C ASP A 46 5.54 -0.25 8.09
N LYS A 47 4.69 -0.32 9.09
CA LYS A 47 5.10 -0.79 10.41
C LYS A 47 5.55 -2.23 10.35
N PRO A 48 6.67 -2.59 11.00
CA PRO A 48 7.08 -3.99 11.07
C PRO A 48 5.95 -4.91 11.55
N GLY A 49 5.80 -6.03 10.88
CA GLY A 49 4.76 -7.00 11.19
C GLY A 49 3.40 -6.71 10.58
N LYS A 50 3.22 -5.56 9.98
CA LYS A 50 1.94 -5.18 9.39
C LYS A 50 1.70 -5.99 8.11
N LYS A 51 0.48 -6.49 7.95
CA LYS A 51 0.09 -7.17 6.72
C LYS A 51 -0.47 -6.14 5.73
N VAL A 52 -0.04 -6.26 4.48
CA VAL A 52 -0.50 -5.39 3.41
C VAL A 52 -1.24 -6.26 2.41
N LYS A 53 -2.52 -6.00 2.24
CA LYS A 53 -3.35 -6.68 1.25
C LYS A 53 -3.31 -5.88 -0.03
N VAL A 54 -3.04 -6.55 -1.14
CA VAL A 54 -2.95 -5.89 -2.45
C VAL A 54 -4.01 -6.46 -3.37
N THR A 55 -4.81 -5.57 -3.92
CA THR A 55 -5.85 -5.91 -4.88
C THR A 55 -5.67 -5.07 -6.12
N THR A 56 -6.14 -5.59 -7.25
CA THR A 56 -5.97 -4.93 -8.54
C THR A 56 -7.32 -4.76 -9.21
N SER A 57 -7.41 -3.79 -10.10
CA SER A 57 -8.67 -3.52 -10.81
C SER A 57 -8.96 -4.54 -11.91
N TRP A 58 -7.97 -5.33 -12.32
CA TRP A 58 -8.11 -6.24 -13.45
C TRP A 58 -8.30 -7.71 -13.06
N SER A 59 -8.29 -8.01 -11.78
CA SER A 59 -8.38 -9.39 -11.32
C SER A 59 -9.05 -9.43 -9.96
N ALA A 60 -9.68 -10.56 -9.64
CA ALA A 60 -10.25 -10.79 -8.32
C ALA A 60 -9.23 -11.37 -7.33
N ASP A 61 -8.01 -11.61 -7.79
CA ASP A 61 -6.96 -12.16 -6.94
C ASP A 61 -6.60 -11.19 -5.83
N ILE A 62 -6.35 -11.75 -4.66
CA ILE A 62 -5.91 -10.98 -3.49
C ILE A 62 -4.51 -11.44 -3.14
N TYR A 63 -3.60 -10.48 -3.08
CA TYR A 63 -2.22 -10.76 -2.70
C TYR A 63 -1.99 -10.22 -1.29
N GLU A 64 -1.07 -10.84 -0.56
CA GLU A 64 -0.76 -10.39 0.78
C GLU A 64 0.73 -10.41 0.99
N ALA A 65 1.24 -9.35 1.60
CA ALA A 65 2.63 -9.25 1.98
C ALA A 65 2.71 -8.90 3.46
N LYS A 66 3.77 -9.35 4.12
CA LYS A 66 3.99 -9.02 5.51
C LYS A 66 5.22 -8.11 5.61
N THR A 67 5.06 -7.02 6.32
CA THR A 67 6.16 -6.08 6.52
C THR A 67 7.21 -6.70 7.44
N ASP A 68 8.47 -6.68 7.00
CA ASP A 68 9.56 -7.27 7.75
C ASP A 68 10.01 -6.37 8.92
N LYS A 69 11.07 -6.80 9.60
CA LYS A 69 11.57 -6.09 10.77
C LYS A 69 12.15 -4.72 10.42
N GLN A 70 12.56 -4.53 9.19
CA GLN A 70 13.08 -3.25 8.71
C GLN A 70 11.99 -2.33 8.20
N GLY A 71 10.73 -2.79 8.26
CA GLY A 71 9.62 -1.99 7.79
C GLY A 71 9.38 -2.06 6.30
N LYS A 72 9.88 -3.09 5.61
CA LYS A 72 9.72 -3.24 4.16
C LYS A 72 8.84 -4.44 3.83
N TRP A 73 8.00 -4.28 2.81
CA TRP A 73 7.20 -5.38 2.27
C TRP A 73 7.40 -5.44 0.75
N ILE A 74 7.26 -6.65 0.21
CA ILE A 74 7.37 -6.92 -1.23
C ILE A 74 6.26 -7.87 -1.62
N VAL A 75 5.66 -7.64 -2.78
CA VAL A 75 4.63 -8.51 -3.33
C VAL A 75 4.82 -8.62 -4.84
N SER A 76 4.50 -9.79 -5.41
CA SER A 76 4.46 -9.97 -6.86
C SER A 76 3.03 -10.11 -7.29
N VAL A 77 2.61 -9.30 -8.24
CA VAL A 77 1.27 -9.37 -8.80
C VAL A 77 1.36 -9.66 -10.28
N LYS A 78 0.36 -10.39 -10.81
CA LYS A 78 0.31 -10.69 -12.23
C LYS A 78 -0.34 -9.53 -12.96
N SER A 79 0.34 -9.03 -13.99
CA SER A 79 -0.18 -7.95 -14.80
C SER A 79 -1.04 -8.48 -15.94
N PRO A 80 -1.98 -7.67 -16.43
CA PRO A 80 -2.85 -8.09 -17.54
C PRO A 80 -2.15 -7.88 -18.87
N GLU A 81 -2.90 -8.16 -19.95
CA GLU A 81 -2.44 -7.82 -21.30
C GLU A 81 -2.26 -6.31 -21.43
N ALA A 82 -1.50 -5.91 -22.44
CA ALA A 82 -1.33 -4.50 -22.77
C ALA A 82 -2.69 -3.86 -22.99
N SER A 83 -2.86 -2.66 -22.45
CA SER A 83 -4.15 -1.99 -22.52
C SER A 83 -3.96 -0.50 -22.33
N PHE A 84 -4.81 0.28 -22.99
CA PHE A 84 -4.90 1.71 -22.78
C PHE A 84 -5.96 2.05 -21.73
N THR A 85 -6.69 1.06 -21.23
CA THR A 85 -7.64 1.29 -20.15
C THR A 85 -6.88 1.53 -18.86
N PRO A 86 -7.13 2.64 -18.17
CA PRO A 86 -6.43 2.90 -16.91
C PRO A 86 -6.73 1.83 -15.87
N LEU A 87 -5.68 1.38 -15.21
CA LEU A 87 -5.73 0.35 -14.20
C LEU A 87 -5.41 0.93 -12.83
N SER A 88 -5.77 0.22 -11.78
CA SER A 88 -5.43 0.65 -10.43
C SER A 88 -5.01 -0.53 -9.56
N VAL A 89 -4.22 -0.21 -8.53
CA VAL A 89 -3.79 -1.17 -7.51
C VAL A 89 -4.03 -0.53 -6.15
N THR A 90 -4.61 -1.28 -5.24
CA THR A 90 -4.88 -0.82 -3.89
C THR A 90 -4.04 -1.60 -2.89
N PHE A 91 -3.34 -0.87 -2.04
CA PHE A 91 -2.52 -1.42 -0.95
C PHE A 91 -3.24 -1.09 0.35
N ASP A 92 -3.62 -2.11 1.10
CA ASP A 92 -4.48 -1.92 2.27
C ASP A 92 -3.87 -2.60 3.49
N ASP A 93 -3.48 -1.81 4.46
CA ASP A 93 -3.01 -2.28 5.76
C ASP A 93 -4.05 -1.98 6.86
N GLY A 94 -5.26 -1.65 6.45
CA GLY A 94 -6.32 -1.11 7.29
C GLY A 94 -6.70 0.29 6.86
N GLU A 95 -5.79 0.97 6.15
CA GLU A 95 -6.04 2.26 5.50
C GLU A 95 -5.62 2.13 4.04
N PRO A 96 -6.57 2.05 3.12
CA PRO A 96 -6.23 1.80 1.72
C PRO A 96 -5.50 2.96 1.06
N VAL A 97 -4.51 2.61 0.25
CA VAL A 97 -3.79 3.56 -0.61
C VAL A 97 -3.92 3.03 -2.02
N THR A 98 -4.48 3.83 -2.92
CA THR A 98 -4.74 3.41 -4.30
C THR A 98 -3.86 4.18 -5.27
N VAL A 99 -3.22 3.43 -6.17
CA VAL A 99 -2.44 4.00 -7.27
C VAL A 99 -3.29 3.87 -8.53
N ASN A 100 -3.51 4.99 -9.21
CA ASN A 100 -4.42 5.07 -10.34
C ASN A 100 -3.70 5.32 -11.66
N ASN A 101 -4.43 5.20 -12.76
CA ASN A 101 -3.94 5.50 -14.10
C ASN A 101 -2.70 4.70 -14.48
N ILE A 102 -2.66 3.44 -14.05
CA ILE A 102 -1.57 2.54 -14.40
C ILE A 102 -1.86 1.99 -15.80
N LEU A 103 -0.83 1.93 -16.63
CA LEU A 103 -0.94 1.35 -17.97
C LEU A 103 -0.13 0.06 -18.02
N SER A 104 -0.65 -0.92 -18.75
CA SER A 104 0.04 -2.18 -19.01
C SER A 104 0.55 -2.16 -20.45
N GLY A 105 1.85 -2.28 -20.59
CA GLY A 105 2.43 -2.20 -21.92
C GLY A 105 3.67 -2.98 -22.16
#